data_fe6f9363f1b9665681a21e63f832647b
#
_entry.id   fe6f9363f1b9665681a21e63f832647b
#
_cell.length_a   1.000
_cell.length_b   1.000
_cell.length_c   1.000
_cell.angle_alpha   90.00
_cell.angle_beta   90.00
_cell.angle_gamma   90.00
#
_symmetry.space_group_name_H-M   'P 1'
#
loop_
_entity.id
_entity.type
_entity.pdbx_description
1 polymer ?
#
loop_
_entity_poly.entity_id
_entity_poly.type
_entity_poly.pdbx_seq_one_letter_code
_entity_poly.pdbx_strand_id
1 'polypeptide(L)'
;MSNKKEMILRVLEKMGYKPEIDNDGDILLRYQMKTIFVLIGNEDEQYISVMLPQFHEIADGEETLVLAVCNKMTRELKLAKVYVDQTFKNVSATCEFFYSNEEALEQCLAHSLELLGVVRSVFRKNKTELSEE
;
A
#
# COMPACT_ATOMS: atom_id res chain seq x y z
N MET A 1 1.39 -11.94 21.59
CA MET A 1 1.25 -10.94 20.52
C MET A 1 1.74 -9.60 21.05
N SER A 2 2.39 -8.80 20.21
CA SER A 2 2.92 -7.51 20.63
C SER A 2 1.82 -6.48 20.86
N ASN A 3 2.08 -5.49 21.72
CA ASN A 3 1.14 -4.43 22.02
C ASN A 3 0.82 -3.59 20.78
N LYS A 4 1.83 -3.35 19.92
CA LYS A 4 1.67 -2.60 18.69
C LYS A 4 0.73 -3.33 17.73
N LYS A 5 0.96 -4.63 17.54
CA LYS A 5 0.13 -5.45 16.65
C LYS A 5 -1.32 -5.51 17.15
N GLU A 6 -1.52 -5.71 18.44
CA GLU A 6 -2.85 -5.73 19.03
C GLU A 6 -3.60 -4.41 18.84
N MET A 7 -2.89 -3.30 19.01
CA MET A 7 -3.47 -1.97 18.80
C MET A 7 -3.92 -1.79 17.35
N ILE A 8 -3.08 -2.18 16.39
CA ILE A 8 -3.40 -2.04 14.98
C ILE A 8 -4.60 -2.93 14.61
N LEU A 9 -4.64 -4.17 15.10
CA LEU A 9 -5.78 -5.06 14.90
C LEU A 9 -7.07 -4.45 15.44
N ARG A 10 -7.01 -3.89 16.64
CA ARG A 10 -8.15 -3.25 17.28
C ARG A 10 -8.66 -2.05 16.47
N VAL A 11 -7.75 -1.22 15.99
CA VAL A 11 -8.10 -0.04 15.18
C VAL A 11 -8.76 -0.48 13.88
N LEU A 12 -8.21 -1.48 13.19
CA LEU A 12 -8.78 -1.99 11.94
C LEU A 12 -10.19 -2.58 12.18
N GLU A 13 -10.37 -3.32 13.26
CA GLU A 13 -11.68 -3.87 13.62
C GLU A 13 -12.69 -2.76 13.92
N LYS A 14 -12.27 -1.73 14.64
CA LYS A 14 -13.09 -0.55 14.93
C LYS A 14 -13.54 0.14 13.64
N MET A 15 -12.67 0.16 12.62
CA MET A 15 -12.99 0.74 11.32
C MET A 15 -13.93 -0.13 10.47
N GLY A 16 -14.25 -1.32 10.95
CA GLY A 16 -15.18 -2.23 10.28
C GLY A 16 -14.55 -3.33 9.45
N TYR A 17 -13.23 -3.48 9.53
CA TYR A 17 -12.52 -4.52 8.77
C TYR A 17 -12.33 -5.79 9.60
N LYS A 18 -11.97 -6.87 8.93
CA LYS A 18 -11.71 -8.17 9.55
C LYS A 18 -10.27 -8.57 9.26
N PRO A 19 -9.31 -7.98 9.99
CA PRO A 19 -7.90 -8.29 9.75
C PRO A 19 -7.56 -9.72 10.14
N GLU A 20 -6.61 -10.30 9.42
CA GLU A 20 -6.09 -11.63 9.67
C GLU A 20 -4.59 -11.54 9.86
N ILE A 21 -3.99 -12.55 10.47
CA ILE A 21 -2.53 -12.65 10.60
C ILE A 21 -2.09 -13.83 9.75
N ASP A 22 -1.14 -13.60 8.84
CA ASP A 22 -0.63 -14.66 7.98
C ASP A 22 0.46 -15.49 8.68
N ASN A 23 1.00 -16.47 7.96
CA ASN A 23 2.02 -17.36 8.51
C ASN A 23 3.32 -16.67 8.89
N ASP A 24 3.58 -15.50 8.30
CA ASP A 24 4.79 -14.71 8.60
C ASP A 24 4.55 -13.72 9.75
N GLY A 25 3.35 -13.68 10.30
CA GLY A 25 3.01 -12.77 11.38
C GLY A 25 2.59 -11.39 10.92
N ASP A 26 2.40 -11.18 9.62
CA ASP A 26 1.95 -9.90 9.08
C ASP A 26 0.43 -9.80 9.11
N ILE A 27 -0.06 -8.58 9.25
CA ILE A 27 -1.50 -8.32 9.21
C ILE A 27 -1.92 -8.14 7.76
N LEU A 28 -3.04 -8.75 7.40
CA LEU A 28 -3.65 -8.54 6.08
C LEU A 28 -5.14 -8.33 6.23
N LEU A 29 -5.71 -7.65 5.26
CA LEU A 29 -7.15 -7.42 5.20
C LEU A 29 -7.61 -7.32 3.75
N ARG A 30 -8.91 -7.50 3.57
CA ARG A 30 -9.53 -7.33 2.25
C ARG A 30 -10.16 -5.94 2.19
N TYR A 31 -9.81 -5.20 1.16
CA TYR A 31 -10.35 -3.87 0.92
C TYR A 31 -10.73 -3.76 -0.55
N GLN A 32 -12.04 -3.62 -0.83
CA GLN A 32 -12.55 -3.53 -2.19
C GLN A 32 -11.98 -4.63 -3.10
N MET A 33 -12.06 -5.87 -2.62
CA MET A 33 -11.61 -7.08 -3.32
C MET A 33 -10.10 -7.17 -3.52
N LYS A 34 -9.33 -6.32 -2.84
CA LYS A 34 -7.87 -6.35 -2.87
C LYS A 34 -7.36 -6.86 -1.53
N THR A 35 -6.25 -7.57 -1.55
CA THR A 35 -5.56 -7.96 -0.32
C THR A 35 -4.52 -6.91 0.00
N ILE A 36 -4.63 -6.31 1.17
CA ILE A 36 -3.72 -5.27 1.62
C ILE A 36 -3.00 -5.76 2.87
N PHE A 37 -1.69 -5.51 2.94
CA PHE A 37 -0.87 -5.88 4.08
C PHE A 37 -0.56 -4.66 4.93
N VAL A 38 -0.58 -4.86 6.25
CA VAL A 38 -0.13 -3.84 7.19
C VAL A 38 1.13 -4.41 7.85
N LEU A 39 2.27 -3.82 7.53
CA LEU A 39 3.58 -4.28 7.99
C LEU A 39 3.97 -3.53 9.25
N ILE A 40 4.14 -4.28 10.32
CA ILE A 40 4.37 -3.73 11.66
C ILE A 40 5.77 -3.12 11.81
N GLY A 41 6.78 -3.80 11.24
CA GLY A 41 8.17 -3.36 11.41
C GLY A 41 8.64 -3.48 12.84
N ASN A 42 9.42 -2.51 13.28
CA ASN A 42 9.99 -2.51 14.62
C ASN A 42 8.89 -2.20 15.65
N GLU A 43 8.77 -3.07 16.65
CA GLU A 43 7.77 -2.95 17.72
C GLU A 43 7.85 -1.63 18.48
N ASP A 44 9.06 -1.09 18.62
CA ASP A 44 9.30 0.12 19.40
C ASP A 44 9.10 1.41 18.61
N GLU A 45 8.89 1.32 17.30
CA GLU A 45 8.66 2.50 16.46
C GLU A 45 7.17 2.72 16.21
N GLN A 46 6.74 3.97 16.32
CA GLN A 46 5.38 4.37 15.93
C GLN A 46 5.34 4.66 14.43
N TYR A 47 5.58 3.61 13.66
CA TYR A 47 5.71 3.66 12.21
C TYR A 47 5.20 2.36 11.63
N ILE A 48 4.41 2.44 10.55
CA ILE A 48 3.95 1.26 9.83
C ILE A 48 3.94 1.51 8.33
N SER A 49 3.86 0.43 7.58
CA SER A 49 3.68 0.45 6.13
C SER A 49 2.39 -0.27 5.78
N VAL A 50 1.64 0.29 4.86
CA VAL A 50 0.41 -0.32 4.33
C VAL A 50 0.67 -0.59 2.85
N MET A 51 0.56 -1.84 2.41
CA MET A 51 1.03 -2.24 1.08
C MET A 51 -0.03 -2.94 0.25
N LEU A 52 -0.14 -2.52 -1.00
CA LEU A 52 -0.85 -3.25 -2.04
C LEU A 52 0.23 -3.89 -2.93
N PRO A 53 0.49 -5.21 -2.74
CA PRO A 53 1.58 -5.85 -3.49
C PRO A 53 1.16 -6.24 -4.89
N GLN A 54 2.09 -6.10 -5.83
CA GLN A 54 2.03 -6.71 -7.16
C GLN A 54 0.69 -6.53 -7.88
N PHE A 55 0.23 -5.27 -7.96
CA PHE A 55 -1.06 -4.97 -8.58
C PHE A 55 -1.00 -4.89 -10.11
N HIS A 56 0.19 -4.89 -10.70
CA HIS A 56 0.38 -4.84 -12.14
C HIS A 56 1.58 -5.69 -12.53
N GLU A 57 1.38 -6.61 -13.47
CA GLU A 57 2.46 -7.41 -14.03
C GLU A 57 3.05 -6.67 -15.24
N ILE A 58 4.36 -6.53 -15.25
CA ILE A 58 5.08 -5.78 -16.30
C ILE A 58 5.28 -6.69 -17.52
N ALA A 59 4.71 -6.30 -18.66
CA ALA A 59 4.88 -7.03 -19.90
C ALA A 59 6.25 -6.74 -20.53
N ASP A 60 6.73 -7.68 -21.35
CA ASP A 60 7.98 -7.50 -22.06
C ASP A 60 7.89 -6.25 -22.95
N GLY A 61 8.90 -5.39 -22.84
CA GLY A 61 8.98 -4.17 -23.64
C GLY A 61 8.31 -2.96 -23.03
N GLU A 62 7.60 -3.10 -21.90
CA GLU A 62 6.97 -1.94 -21.26
C GLU A 62 7.71 -1.41 -20.03
N GLU A 63 8.93 -1.91 -19.77
CA GLU A 63 9.66 -1.57 -18.55
C GLU A 63 9.91 -0.06 -18.39
N THR A 64 10.32 0.59 -19.46
CA THR A 64 10.59 2.04 -19.43
C THR A 64 9.31 2.82 -19.19
N LEU A 65 8.24 2.45 -19.87
CA LEU A 65 6.93 3.09 -19.69
C LEU A 65 6.45 2.93 -18.25
N VAL A 66 6.55 1.73 -17.70
CA VAL A 66 6.12 1.43 -16.34
C VAL A 66 6.92 2.26 -15.32
N LEU A 67 8.23 2.37 -15.49
CA LEU A 67 9.07 3.19 -14.62
C LEU A 67 8.64 4.66 -14.67
N ALA A 68 8.31 5.17 -15.85
CA ALA A 68 7.83 6.54 -16.01
C ALA A 68 6.49 6.75 -15.30
N VAL A 69 5.59 5.77 -15.39
CA VAL A 69 4.29 5.83 -14.71
C VAL A 69 4.50 5.83 -13.19
N CYS A 70 5.34 4.94 -12.68
CA CYS A 70 5.64 4.87 -11.26
C CYS A 70 6.22 6.20 -10.74
N ASN A 71 7.15 6.77 -11.48
CA ASN A 71 7.74 8.06 -11.12
C ASN A 71 6.70 9.18 -11.07
N LYS A 72 5.84 9.24 -12.08
CA LYS A 72 4.78 10.25 -12.15
C LYS A 72 3.83 10.11 -10.96
N MET A 73 3.35 8.90 -10.69
CA MET A 73 2.41 8.65 -9.60
C MET A 73 3.01 8.96 -8.24
N THR A 74 4.25 8.54 -8.01
CA THR A 74 4.93 8.82 -6.74
C THR A 74 5.12 10.30 -6.53
N ARG A 75 5.39 11.05 -7.60
CA ARG A 75 5.54 12.51 -7.55
C ARG A 75 4.19 13.20 -7.26
N GLU A 76 3.09 12.69 -7.80
CA GLU A 76 1.79 13.35 -7.74
C GLU A 76 0.92 12.90 -6.55
N LEU A 77 1.00 11.64 -6.15
CA LEU A 77 0.20 11.12 -5.04
C LEU A 77 0.82 11.48 -3.69
N LYS A 78 -0.03 11.84 -2.76
CA LYS A 78 0.41 12.06 -1.39
C LYS A 78 0.58 10.71 -0.71
N LEU A 79 1.59 10.62 0.16
CA LEU A 79 1.82 9.47 1.04
C LEU A 79 2.24 8.17 0.34
N ALA A 80 1.74 7.89 -0.85
CA ALA A 80 1.99 6.62 -1.54
C ALA A 80 3.27 6.63 -2.35
N LYS A 81 4.00 5.51 -2.28
CA LYS A 81 5.08 5.18 -3.20
C LYS A 81 4.55 4.15 -4.17
N VAL A 82 4.79 4.35 -5.47
CA VAL A 82 4.44 3.37 -6.50
C VAL A 82 5.75 2.98 -7.16
N TYR A 83 6.06 1.71 -7.18
CA TYR A 83 7.40 1.26 -7.55
C TYR A 83 7.40 -0.12 -8.18
N VAL A 84 8.43 -0.37 -8.98
CA VAL A 84 8.72 -1.71 -9.50
C VAL A 84 9.37 -2.50 -8.38
N ASP A 85 8.87 -3.70 -8.13
CA ASP A 85 9.41 -4.51 -7.05
C ASP A 85 10.79 -5.11 -7.42
N GLN A 86 11.41 -5.78 -6.45
CA GLN A 86 12.77 -6.29 -6.64
C GLN A 86 12.88 -7.40 -7.68
N THR A 87 11.77 -7.99 -8.11
CA THR A 87 11.78 -8.99 -9.18
C THR A 87 11.86 -8.36 -10.57
N PHE A 88 11.58 -7.05 -10.67
CA PHE A 88 11.44 -6.28 -11.90
C PHE A 88 10.29 -6.78 -12.78
N LYS A 89 9.36 -7.56 -12.22
CA LYS A 89 8.23 -8.12 -12.96
C LYS A 89 6.89 -7.55 -12.54
N ASN A 90 6.82 -6.88 -11.41
CA ASN A 90 5.56 -6.38 -10.87
C ASN A 90 5.70 -4.98 -10.30
N VAL A 91 4.57 -4.28 -10.25
CA VAL A 91 4.46 -2.96 -9.61
C VAL A 91 3.70 -3.12 -8.32
N SER A 92 4.20 -2.48 -7.28
CA SER A 92 3.56 -2.46 -5.96
C SER A 92 3.38 -1.01 -5.50
N ALA A 93 2.55 -0.81 -4.49
CA ALA A 93 2.36 0.50 -3.88
C ALA A 93 2.36 0.37 -2.37
N THR A 94 2.95 1.34 -1.70
CA THR A 94 3.08 1.34 -0.24
C THR A 94 2.83 2.73 0.29
N CYS A 95 2.04 2.83 1.37
CA CYS A 95 1.89 4.05 2.14
C CYS A 95 2.62 3.86 3.44
N GLU A 96 3.58 4.72 3.74
CA GLU A 96 4.40 4.62 4.95
C GLU A 96 4.25 5.88 5.76
N PHE A 97 4.05 5.73 7.08
CA PHE A 97 3.86 6.91 7.91
C PHE A 97 4.22 6.65 9.38
N PHE A 98 4.57 7.74 10.04
CA PHE A 98 4.70 7.78 11.49
C PHE A 98 3.35 8.23 12.07
N TYR A 99 3.03 7.78 13.27
CA TYR A 99 1.84 8.19 13.96
C TYR A 99 2.15 8.54 15.41
N SER A 100 1.53 9.60 15.92
CA SER A 100 1.79 10.09 17.28
C SER A 100 0.85 9.46 18.32
N ASN A 101 -0.31 8.98 17.90
CA ASN A 101 -1.29 8.36 18.79
C ASN A 101 -2.25 7.49 17.97
N GLU A 102 -3.16 6.82 18.68
CA GLU A 102 -4.10 5.89 18.06
C GLU A 102 -5.05 6.57 17.08
N GLU A 103 -5.50 7.80 17.40
CA GLU A 103 -6.38 8.56 16.52
C GLU A 103 -5.70 8.92 15.20
N ALA A 104 -4.45 9.37 15.29
CA ALA A 104 -3.64 9.68 14.09
C ALA A 104 -3.39 8.41 13.26
N LEU A 105 -3.15 7.29 13.92
CA LEU A 105 -3.00 5.99 13.24
C LEU A 105 -4.26 5.65 12.44
N GLU A 106 -5.44 5.79 13.05
CA GLU A 106 -6.70 5.50 12.38
C GLU A 106 -6.90 6.39 11.15
N GLN A 107 -6.62 7.68 11.26
CA GLN A 107 -6.74 8.61 10.15
C GLN A 107 -5.79 8.26 9.01
N CYS A 108 -4.55 7.95 9.33
CA CYS A 108 -3.56 7.58 8.31
C CYS A 108 -3.89 6.24 7.64
N LEU A 109 -4.42 5.28 8.40
CA LEU A 109 -4.90 4.02 7.84
C LEU A 109 -6.04 4.26 6.86
N ALA A 110 -7.00 5.11 7.23
CA ALA A 110 -8.14 5.42 6.36
C ALA A 110 -7.67 6.04 5.05
N HIS A 111 -6.77 7.02 5.09
CA HIS A 111 -6.20 7.64 3.90
C HIS A 111 -5.42 6.66 3.06
N SER A 112 -4.62 5.81 3.70
CA SER A 112 -3.82 4.80 3.00
C SER A 112 -4.71 3.82 2.24
N LEU A 113 -5.77 3.34 2.86
CA LEU A 113 -6.70 2.41 2.22
C LEU A 113 -7.41 3.04 1.04
N GLU A 114 -7.84 4.30 1.17
CA GLU A 114 -8.46 5.03 0.06
C GLU A 114 -7.50 5.16 -1.12
N LEU A 115 -6.25 5.56 -0.86
CA LEU A 115 -5.24 5.71 -1.91
C LEU A 115 -4.94 4.36 -2.57
N LEU A 116 -4.69 3.33 -1.78
CA LEU A 116 -4.38 2.01 -2.33
C LEU A 116 -5.56 1.41 -3.07
N GLY A 117 -6.79 1.79 -2.69
CA GLY A 117 -8.00 1.36 -3.37
C GLY A 117 -8.11 1.86 -4.80
N VAL A 118 -7.50 3.01 -5.12
CA VAL A 118 -7.59 3.61 -6.47
C VAL A 118 -6.29 3.52 -7.26
N VAL A 119 -5.20 3.09 -6.64
CA VAL A 119 -3.87 3.07 -7.28
C VAL A 119 -3.86 2.31 -8.60
N ARG A 120 -4.50 1.15 -8.66
CA ARG A 120 -4.50 0.33 -9.87
C ARG A 120 -5.18 1.06 -11.04
N SER A 121 -6.33 1.68 -10.79
CA SER A 121 -7.05 2.47 -11.80
C SER A 121 -6.24 3.65 -12.27
N VAL A 122 -5.65 4.38 -11.33
CA VAL A 122 -4.81 5.55 -11.64
C VAL A 122 -3.58 5.13 -12.43
N PHE A 123 -2.97 4.01 -12.07
CA PHE A 123 -1.84 3.46 -12.79
C PHE A 123 -2.20 3.17 -14.25
N ARG A 124 -3.30 2.47 -14.47
CA ARG A 124 -3.77 2.14 -15.83
C ARG A 124 -4.02 3.37 -16.66
N LYS A 125 -4.66 4.37 -16.09
CA LYS A 125 -4.95 5.64 -16.78
C LYS A 125 -3.64 6.34 -17.18
N ASN A 126 -2.71 6.46 -16.26
CA ASN A 126 -1.41 7.09 -16.52
C ASN A 126 -0.61 6.31 -17.58
N LYS A 127 -0.65 5.01 -17.50
CA LYS A 127 0.04 4.15 -18.47
C LYS A 127 -0.49 4.39 -19.89
N THR A 128 -1.82 4.46 -20.04
CA THR A 128 -2.46 4.75 -21.31
C THR A 128 -2.07 6.13 -21.82
N GLU A 129 -2.16 7.16 -20.98
CA GLU A 129 -1.82 8.53 -21.34
C GLU A 129 -0.35 8.68 -21.79
N LEU A 130 0.57 8.10 -21.05
CA LEU A 130 1.99 8.19 -21.38
C LEU A 130 2.37 7.38 -22.62
N SER A 131 1.64 6.30 -22.89
CA SER A 131 1.92 5.49 -24.09
C SER A 131 1.46 6.17 -25.39
N GLU A 132 0.58 7.17 -25.28
CA GLU A 132 0.07 7.92 -26.43
C GLU A 132 0.94 9.11 -26.80
N GLU A 133 1.94 9.43 -25.98
CA GLU A 133 2.85 10.57 -26.23
C GLU A 133 3.96 10.25 -27.22
#